data_892d090238943c17563ee6d55d077b01
#
_entry.id   892d090238943c17563ee6d55d077b01
#
_cell.length_a   1.000
_cell.length_b   1.000
_cell.length_c   1.000
_cell.angle_alpha   90.00
_cell.angle_beta   90.00
_cell.angle_gamma   90.00
#
_symmetry.space_group_name_H-M   'P 1'
#
loop_
_entity.id
_entity.type
_entity.pdbx_description
1 polymer ?
#
loop_
_entity_poly.entity_id
_entity_poly.type
_entity_poly.pdbx_seq_one_letter_code
_entity_poly.pdbx_strand_id
1 'polypeptide(L)'
;MKNTFIKGTYWLLLVVVMQSCNSSKTKENQTTIKTKEKPFTQIATGQVDLYDEDGNIVTHLQPSDSLFGQDANYPTGKKMAYVNNGDGTITDVNSGLMWQETPTSEGFDWQSAKDYCENLELGGYDDWRLPTAKELFSISDFSEGWPYLDTTYFSLVNNNFVDKSEQYWTSNTYVGHTEEGKYSAAFGVNHATGHIKAYPGEAFQNNTERKGPPPSNQRPPQGNQPPQGEGVAKGDGEQGNRPPSPGNGDSPMGNPMLKHVRAVRGTVYGTNDFKDNGDSTITDNATGLMWAKVDSGEGMDWKTALTYAKNSNLAGYSDWRLPNVKELQGIVDYSYAPDAKDPEHVGPAIDPLFQSTEITNENGDKDYPNYWTSTSARFRKGMPYYYAWYVAFGRAVNPKGLDFHGAGAVRFDTKHENGPAGEGGERYYNYVRLVRNVN
;
A
#
# COMPACT_ATOMS: atom_id res chain seq x y z
N MET A 1 -5.60 -92.58 -30.83
CA MET A 1 -6.71 -92.73 -29.84
C MET A 1 -6.17 -92.39 -28.46
N LYS A 2 -6.87 -91.48 -27.82
CA LYS A 2 -6.96 -91.32 -26.34
C LYS A 2 -5.65 -91.16 -25.51
N ASN A 3 -5.35 -89.95 -25.02
CA ASN A 3 -5.52 -89.42 -23.64
C ASN A 3 -4.44 -89.99 -22.66
N THR A 4 -3.83 -89.19 -21.84
CA THR A 4 -4.35 -88.45 -20.68
C THR A 4 -3.21 -87.69 -19.98
N PHE A 5 -3.51 -86.53 -19.44
CA PHE A 5 -2.70 -85.68 -18.56
C PHE A 5 -2.19 -86.33 -17.28
N ILE A 6 -0.99 -85.97 -16.79
CA ILE A 6 -0.73 -85.81 -15.34
C ILE A 6 0.25 -84.63 -15.13
N LYS A 7 -0.13 -83.76 -14.22
CA LYS A 7 0.65 -82.64 -13.67
C LYS A 7 1.73 -83.15 -12.72
N GLY A 8 2.90 -82.55 -12.79
CA GLY A 8 3.96 -82.73 -11.81
C GLY A 8 4.66 -81.47 -11.47
N THR A 9 4.39 -80.98 -10.27
CA THR A 9 4.94 -79.71 -9.68
C THR A 9 6.34 -80.08 -9.08
N TYR A 10 7.39 -79.49 -9.57
CA TYR A 10 8.72 -79.53 -8.93
C TYR A 10 9.00 -78.24 -8.19
N TRP A 11 9.23 -78.35 -6.88
CA TRP A 11 9.79 -77.36 -6.01
C TRP A 11 11.31 -77.34 -6.13
N LEU A 12 11.92 -76.25 -6.54
CA LEU A 12 13.36 -76.04 -6.48
C LEU A 12 13.68 -75.24 -5.24
N LEU A 13 14.32 -75.82 -4.25
CA LEU A 13 14.91 -75.19 -3.09
C LEU A 13 16.21 -74.48 -3.54
N LEU A 14 16.25 -73.19 -3.52
CA LEU A 14 17.48 -72.40 -3.70
C LEU A 14 18.03 -72.06 -2.30
N VAL A 15 19.14 -72.69 -1.91
CA VAL A 15 19.92 -72.33 -0.72
C VAL A 15 20.78 -71.11 -1.09
N VAL A 16 20.47 -69.95 -0.53
CA VAL A 16 21.33 -68.78 -0.64
C VAL A 16 22.26 -68.70 0.58
N VAL A 17 23.54 -68.87 0.31
CA VAL A 17 24.62 -68.68 1.28
C VAL A 17 24.79 -67.14 1.49
N MET A 18 24.47 -66.67 2.68
CA MET A 18 24.77 -65.29 3.08
C MET A 18 26.26 -65.15 3.41
N GLN A 19 27.02 -64.53 2.54
CA GLN A 19 28.33 -63.98 2.90
C GLN A 19 28.13 -62.54 3.48
N SER A 20 28.45 -62.44 4.75
CA SER A 20 28.50 -61.19 5.51
C SER A 20 29.71 -60.36 5.07
N CYS A 21 29.52 -59.35 4.26
CA CYS A 21 30.49 -58.29 4.08
C CYS A 21 30.13 -57.10 4.99
N ASN A 22 30.93 -56.93 6.04
CA ASN A 22 30.90 -55.72 6.86
C ASN A 22 31.45 -54.52 6.05
N SER A 23 30.58 -53.70 5.50
CA SER A 23 30.95 -52.38 4.98
C SER A 23 30.42 -51.31 5.93
N SER A 24 31.34 -50.66 6.62
CA SER A 24 31.11 -49.48 7.43
C SER A 24 30.50 -48.37 6.54
N LYS A 25 29.17 -48.19 6.60
CA LYS A 25 28.49 -47.02 6.03
C LYS A 25 28.76 -45.83 6.90
N THR A 26 29.68 -44.97 6.46
CA THR A 26 29.75 -43.57 6.88
C THR A 26 28.36 -42.93 6.61
N LYS A 27 27.63 -42.62 7.67
CA LYS A 27 26.42 -41.77 7.55
C LYS A 27 26.91 -40.38 7.19
N GLU A 28 26.83 -40.01 5.92
CA GLU A 28 26.76 -38.63 5.53
C GLU A 28 25.50 -38.02 6.17
N ASN A 29 25.73 -37.18 7.17
CA ASN A 29 24.71 -36.29 7.67
C ASN A 29 24.39 -35.27 6.55
N GLN A 30 23.47 -35.62 5.67
CA GLN A 30 22.77 -34.60 4.88
C GLN A 30 21.96 -33.74 5.86
N THR A 31 22.58 -32.67 6.32
CA THR A 31 21.87 -31.57 6.95
C THR A 31 20.98 -30.98 5.87
N THR A 32 19.76 -31.44 5.77
CA THR A 32 18.71 -30.75 4.98
C THR A 32 18.55 -29.38 5.63
N ILE A 33 19.17 -28.39 5.02
CA ILE A 33 18.89 -26.98 5.36
C ILE A 33 17.41 -26.81 5.03
N LYS A 34 16.54 -26.92 6.05
CA LYS A 34 15.17 -26.45 5.95
C LYS A 34 15.29 -24.95 5.72
N THR A 35 15.17 -24.52 4.46
CA THR A 35 14.94 -23.13 4.14
C THR A 35 13.70 -22.73 4.93
N LYS A 36 13.90 -21.86 5.93
CA LYS A 36 12.82 -21.31 6.74
C LYS A 36 11.86 -20.64 5.74
N GLU A 37 10.64 -21.15 5.61
CA GLU A 37 9.64 -20.51 4.74
C GLU A 37 9.50 -19.06 5.21
N LYS A 38 9.58 -18.12 4.27
CA LYS A 38 9.43 -16.70 4.58
C LYS A 38 8.01 -16.48 5.10
N PRO A 39 7.81 -15.75 6.22
CA PRO A 39 6.49 -15.57 6.84
C PRO A 39 5.48 -14.93 5.89
N PHE A 40 5.92 -14.10 4.95
CA PHE A 40 5.07 -13.62 3.85
C PHE A 40 5.90 -13.35 2.59
N THR A 41 5.23 -13.33 1.46
CA THR A 41 5.85 -13.06 0.15
C THR A 41 5.56 -11.63 -0.29
N GLN A 42 6.60 -10.87 -0.64
CA GLN A 42 6.43 -9.55 -1.24
C GLN A 42 5.66 -9.68 -2.57
N ILE A 43 4.58 -8.91 -2.71
CA ILE A 43 3.74 -8.86 -3.92
C ILE A 43 4.26 -7.75 -4.84
N ALA A 44 4.42 -8.07 -6.13
CA ALA A 44 4.84 -7.10 -7.14
C ALA A 44 3.81 -5.96 -7.30
N THR A 45 4.27 -4.80 -7.75
CA THR A 45 3.41 -3.65 -8.06
C THR A 45 2.56 -3.85 -9.30
N GLY A 46 3.05 -4.65 -10.26
CA GLY A 46 2.46 -4.80 -11.59
C GLY A 46 3.01 -3.81 -12.61
N GLN A 47 3.76 -2.78 -12.21
CA GLN A 47 4.31 -1.81 -13.16
C GLN A 47 5.40 -2.43 -14.02
N VAL A 48 5.21 -2.39 -15.34
CA VAL A 48 6.13 -2.99 -16.34
C VAL A 48 6.69 -1.97 -17.33
N ASP A 49 6.13 -0.77 -17.35
CA ASP A 49 6.54 0.30 -18.23
C ASP A 49 7.59 1.21 -17.58
N LEU A 50 8.48 1.75 -18.41
CA LEU A 50 9.48 2.75 -18.05
C LEU A 50 9.02 4.11 -18.58
N TYR A 51 9.37 5.18 -17.87
CA TYR A 51 8.89 6.53 -18.19
C TYR A 51 10.04 7.53 -18.23
N ASP A 52 9.94 8.50 -19.16
CA ASP A 52 10.81 9.68 -19.16
C ASP A 52 10.40 10.72 -18.10
N GLU A 53 11.05 11.87 -18.07
CA GLU A 53 10.76 12.95 -17.11
C GLU A 53 9.38 13.58 -17.36
N ASP A 54 8.92 13.56 -18.61
CA ASP A 54 7.61 14.06 -19.03
C ASP A 54 6.49 13.01 -18.83
N GLY A 55 6.82 11.83 -18.30
CA GLY A 55 5.90 10.75 -18.02
C GLY A 55 5.44 9.95 -19.23
N ASN A 56 6.16 10.06 -20.37
CA ASN A 56 5.90 9.25 -21.55
C ASN A 56 6.58 7.89 -21.41
N ILE A 57 5.97 6.87 -22.01
CA ILE A 57 6.56 5.52 -22.04
C ILE A 57 7.83 5.51 -22.89
N VAL A 58 8.89 4.95 -22.35
CA VAL A 58 10.14 4.64 -23.07
C VAL A 58 10.35 3.14 -23.11
N THR A 59 10.87 2.65 -24.25
CA THR A 59 10.98 1.20 -24.48
C THR A 59 12.15 0.56 -23.75
N HIS A 60 13.18 1.35 -23.40
CA HIS A 60 14.39 0.84 -22.78
C HIS A 60 15.18 1.95 -22.10
N LEU A 61 15.78 1.65 -20.96
CA LEU A 61 16.78 2.47 -20.27
C LEU A 61 18.02 1.63 -20.03
N GLN A 62 19.18 2.19 -20.39
CA GLN A 62 20.48 1.57 -20.11
C GLN A 62 20.88 1.84 -18.64
N PRO A 63 21.68 0.98 -18.01
CA PRO A 63 22.20 1.26 -16.66
C PRO A 63 22.95 2.59 -16.52
N SER A 64 23.46 3.16 -17.64
CA SER A 64 24.09 4.49 -17.69
C SER A 64 23.09 5.65 -17.64
N ASP A 65 21.83 5.42 -17.97
CA ASP A 65 20.82 6.47 -18.02
C ASP A 65 20.47 6.95 -16.61
N SER A 66 20.22 8.24 -16.48
CA SER A 66 19.89 8.86 -15.19
C SER A 66 18.53 8.43 -14.66
N LEU A 67 17.62 7.97 -15.51
CA LEU A 67 16.31 7.45 -15.15
C LEU A 67 16.27 5.92 -14.99
N PHE A 68 17.42 5.24 -15.14
CA PHE A 68 17.51 3.81 -14.83
C PHE A 68 17.39 3.59 -13.32
N GLY A 69 16.64 2.58 -12.94
CA GLY A 69 16.37 2.25 -11.53
C GLY A 69 14.90 2.37 -11.17
N GLN A 70 14.03 2.60 -12.16
CA GLN A 70 12.57 2.57 -11.99
C GLN A 70 12.10 1.16 -11.64
N ASP A 71 10.88 1.05 -11.14
CA ASP A 71 10.23 -0.20 -10.70
C ASP A 71 10.36 -1.30 -11.78
N ALA A 72 10.04 -0.98 -13.02
CA ALA A 72 10.13 -1.92 -14.14
C ALA A 72 11.56 -2.38 -14.50
N ASN A 73 12.61 -1.69 -14.03
CA ASN A 73 14.00 -2.16 -14.20
C ASN A 73 14.33 -3.29 -13.20
N TYR A 74 13.61 -3.39 -12.09
CA TYR A 74 13.86 -4.34 -11.02
C TYR A 74 12.55 -5.07 -10.65
N PRO A 75 12.05 -5.99 -11.51
CA PRO A 75 10.82 -6.73 -11.19
C PRO A 75 11.03 -7.56 -9.91
N THR A 76 10.48 -7.07 -8.81
CA THR A 76 10.58 -7.68 -7.49
C THR A 76 9.22 -8.13 -6.99
N GLY A 77 9.23 -9.11 -6.10
CA GLY A 77 8.00 -9.68 -5.58
C GLY A 77 7.35 -10.69 -6.54
N LYS A 78 6.34 -11.39 -6.05
CA LYS A 78 5.54 -12.30 -6.86
C LYS A 78 4.47 -11.54 -7.62
N LYS A 79 4.28 -11.87 -8.90
CA LYS A 79 3.16 -11.35 -9.69
C LYS A 79 1.84 -11.69 -8.98
N MET A 80 0.92 -10.72 -8.92
CA MET A 80 -0.42 -10.92 -8.39
C MET A 80 -1.10 -12.11 -9.06
N ALA A 81 -1.74 -12.96 -8.26
CA ALA A 81 -2.40 -14.17 -8.72
C ALA A 81 -3.62 -14.47 -7.86
N TYR A 82 -4.79 -14.50 -8.48
CA TYR A 82 -6.06 -14.64 -7.82
C TYR A 82 -6.87 -15.82 -8.38
N VAL A 83 -7.75 -16.35 -7.55
CA VAL A 83 -8.76 -17.35 -7.93
C VAL A 83 -10.12 -16.84 -7.49
N ASN A 84 -11.05 -16.70 -8.43
CA ASN A 84 -12.45 -16.46 -8.11
C ASN A 84 -13.09 -17.81 -7.70
N ASN A 85 -13.58 -17.88 -6.46
CA ASN A 85 -14.14 -19.10 -5.90
C ASN A 85 -15.59 -19.36 -6.34
N GLY A 86 -16.24 -18.37 -6.97
CA GLY A 86 -17.62 -18.47 -7.47
C GLY A 86 -18.70 -18.35 -6.40
N ASP A 87 -18.33 -17.98 -5.19
CA ASP A 87 -19.20 -17.83 -4.01
C ASP A 87 -19.17 -16.42 -3.42
N GLY A 88 -18.69 -15.44 -4.20
CA GLY A 88 -18.51 -14.04 -3.79
C GLY A 88 -17.17 -13.79 -3.10
N THR A 89 -16.24 -14.74 -3.15
CA THR A 89 -14.92 -14.62 -2.57
C THR A 89 -13.80 -14.79 -3.59
N ILE A 90 -12.67 -14.14 -3.34
CA ILE A 90 -11.44 -14.23 -4.14
C ILE A 90 -10.30 -14.71 -3.26
N THR A 91 -9.61 -15.75 -3.67
CA THR A 91 -8.38 -16.21 -3.00
C THR A 91 -7.16 -15.56 -3.63
N ASP A 92 -6.34 -14.86 -2.84
CA ASP A 92 -5.00 -14.44 -3.22
C ASP A 92 -4.03 -15.63 -3.01
N VAL A 93 -3.53 -16.18 -4.11
CA VAL A 93 -2.67 -17.37 -4.12
C VAL A 93 -1.32 -17.11 -3.45
N ASN A 94 -0.84 -15.86 -3.48
CA ASN A 94 0.48 -15.53 -2.97
C ASN A 94 0.50 -15.26 -1.46
N SER A 95 -0.49 -14.55 -0.95
CA SER A 95 -0.61 -14.23 0.48
C SER A 95 -1.38 -15.31 1.25
N GLY A 96 -2.21 -16.09 0.57
CA GLY A 96 -3.14 -17.02 1.19
C GLY A 96 -4.36 -16.35 1.84
N LEU A 97 -4.53 -15.04 1.63
CA LEU A 97 -5.71 -14.30 2.07
C LEU A 97 -6.89 -14.60 1.17
N MET A 98 -8.08 -14.57 1.75
CA MET A 98 -9.33 -14.60 1.01
C MET A 98 -10.07 -13.29 1.20
N TRP A 99 -10.60 -12.74 0.11
CA TRP A 99 -11.19 -11.42 0.03
C TRP A 99 -12.66 -11.48 -0.34
N GLN A 100 -13.44 -10.55 0.17
CA GLN A 100 -14.75 -10.24 -0.36
C GLN A 100 -14.61 -9.69 -1.79
N GLU A 101 -15.24 -10.31 -2.78
CA GLU A 101 -15.16 -9.92 -4.20
C GLU A 101 -15.80 -8.54 -4.43
N THR A 102 -17.06 -8.39 -4.00
CA THR A 102 -17.83 -7.16 -4.15
C THR A 102 -17.85 -6.41 -2.82
N PRO A 103 -17.36 -5.17 -2.78
CA PRO A 103 -17.36 -4.38 -1.55
C PRO A 103 -18.78 -3.96 -1.17
N THR A 104 -18.93 -3.36 0.03
CA THR A 104 -20.21 -2.78 0.43
C THR A 104 -20.62 -1.64 -0.51
N SER A 105 -21.89 -1.60 -0.91
CA SER A 105 -22.45 -0.49 -1.71
C SER A 105 -22.65 0.78 -0.88
N GLU A 106 -22.87 0.62 0.42
CA GLU A 106 -23.03 1.70 1.38
C GLU A 106 -21.71 2.01 2.07
N GLY A 107 -21.53 3.26 2.44
CA GLY A 107 -20.40 3.68 3.25
C GLY A 107 -20.70 3.52 4.75
N PHE A 108 -19.70 3.19 5.52
CA PHE A 108 -19.74 2.99 6.97
C PHE A 108 -18.79 3.98 7.67
N ASP A 109 -19.10 4.41 8.90
CA ASP A 109 -18.07 4.89 9.80
C ASP A 109 -17.13 3.74 10.18
N TRP A 110 -15.98 4.06 10.78
CA TRP A 110 -14.94 3.06 11.03
C TRP A 110 -15.38 1.95 12.00
N GLN A 111 -16.12 2.27 13.04
CA GLN A 111 -16.61 1.23 13.99
C GLN A 111 -17.65 0.34 13.34
N SER A 112 -18.61 0.93 12.64
CA SER A 112 -19.62 0.16 11.90
C SER A 112 -19.01 -0.72 10.80
N ALA A 113 -17.88 -0.30 10.21
CA ALA A 113 -17.13 -1.12 9.25
C ALA A 113 -16.52 -2.38 9.91
N LYS A 114 -16.03 -2.27 11.13
CA LYS A 114 -15.55 -3.44 11.90
C LYS A 114 -16.70 -4.38 12.24
N ASP A 115 -17.78 -3.81 12.78
CA ASP A 115 -18.97 -4.58 13.16
C ASP A 115 -19.58 -5.30 11.94
N TYR A 116 -19.56 -4.67 10.76
CA TYR A 116 -19.96 -5.31 9.51
C TYR A 116 -19.13 -6.56 9.22
N CYS A 117 -17.79 -6.46 9.31
CA CYS A 117 -16.90 -7.60 9.03
C CYS A 117 -17.10 -8.74 10.05
N GLU A 118 -17.22 -8.40 11.35
CA GLU A 118 -17.41 -9.38 12.43
C GLU A 118 -18.75 -10.14 12.34
N ASN A 119 -19.75 -9.57 11.68
CA ASN A 119 -21.05 -10.19 11.46
C ASN A 119 -21.23 -10.72 10.02
N LEU A 120 -20.18 -10.68 9.17
CA LEU A 120 -20.28 -11.12 7.78
C LEU A 120 -20.22 -12.64 7.69
N GLU A 121 -21.25 -13.24 7.09
CA GLU A 121 -21.25 -14.62 6.62
C GLU A 121 -21.13 -14.63 5.10
N LEU A 122 -20.01 -15.10 4.55
CA LEU A 122 -19.76 -15.11 3.10
C LEU A 122 -18.87 -16.30 2.73
N GLY A 123 -19.21 -16.97 1.62
CA GLY A 123 -18.47 -18.14 1.12
C GLY A 123 -18.45 -19.32 2.09
N GLY A 124 -19.40 -19.39 3.04
CA GLY A 124 -19.46 -20.41 4.08
C GLY A 124 -18.52 -20.16 5.27
N TYR A 125 -17.99 -18.95 5.41
CA TYR A 125 -17.09 -18.53 6.48
C TYR A 125 -17.68 -17.36 7.27
N ASP A 126 -17.34 -17.29 8.57
CA ASP A 126 -17.77 -16.28 9.56
C ASP A 126 -16.59 -15.61 10.30
N ASP A 127 -15.35 -15.87 9.87
CA ASP A 127 -14.11 -15.33 10.45
C ASP A 127 -13.56 -14.12 9.66
N TRP A 128 -14.46 -13.35 9.07
CA TRP A 128 -14.13 -12.13 8.31
C TRP A 128 -13.71 -10.99 9.24
N ARG A 129 -12.80 -10.17 8.77
CA ARG A 129 -12.29 -9.01 9.49
C ARG A 129 -12.00 -7.83 8.57
N LEU A 130 -11.87 -6.66 9.15
CA LEU A 130 -11.39 -5.48 8.44
C LEU A 130 -9.89 -5.69 8.13
N PRO A 131 -9.43 -5.48 6.87
CA PRO A 131 -8.03 -5.66 6.49
C PRO A 131 -7.13 -4.62 7.16
N THR A 132 -5.87 -4.97 7.38
CA THR A 132 -4.83 -3.97 7.68
C THR A 132 -4.53 -3.13 6.43
N ALA A 133 -3.87 -1.97 6.62
CA ALA A 133 -3.45 -1.13 5.51
C ALA A 133 -2.48 -1.87 4.56
N LYS A 134 -1.57 -2.68 5.10
CA LYS A 134 -0.65 -3.51 4.31
C LYS A 134 -1.40 -4.57 3.50
N GLU A 135 -2.38 -5.22 4.10
CA GLU A 135 -3.20 -6.21 3.40
C GLU A 135 -4.00 -5.57 2.29
N LEU A 136 -4.76 -4.51 2.58
CA LEU A 136 -5.61 -3.89 1.58
C LEU A 136 -4.77 -3.25 0.45
N PHE A 137 -3.60 -2.71 0.77
CA PHE A 137 -2.68 -2.18 -0.24
C PHE A 137 -1.98 -3.27 -1.07
N SER A 138 -1.84 -4.49 -0.54
CA SER A 138 -1.20 -5.60 -1.27
C SER A 138 -1.92 -5.96 -2.55
N ILE A 139 -3.27 -5.79 -2.61
CA ILE A 139 -4.07 -6.04 -3.81
C ILE A 139 -4.13 -4.84 -4.76
N SER A 140 -3.51 -3.70 -4.43
CA SER A 140 -3.42 -2.58 -5.37
C SER A 140 -2.56 -2.94 -6.57
N ASP A 141 -3.03 -2.61 -7.77
CA ASP A 141 -2.36 -2.87 -9.06
C ASP A 141 -1.86 -1.55 -9.67
N PHE A 142 -0.56 -1.43 -9.81
CA PHE A 142 0.11 -0.24 -10.36
C PHE A 142 0.50 -0.38 -11.83
N SER A 143 -0.01 -1.41 -12.52
CA SER A 143 0.26 -1.62 -13.95
C SER A 143 -0.25 -0.45 -14.80
N GLU A 144 -1.49 -0.02 -14.57
CA GLU A 144 -2.11 1.09 -15.31
C GLU A 144 -2.60 2.22 -14.40
N GLY A 145 -3.17 1.89 -13.25
CA GLY A 145 -3.88 2.82 -12.36
C GLY A 145 -5.20 3.34 -12.91
N TRP A 146 -6.06 3.85 -12.01
CA TRP A 146 -7.39 4.34 -12.30
C TRP A 146 -8.30 3.32 -13.00
N PRO A 147 -8.70 2.24 -12.30
CA PRO A 147 -8.41 1.96 -10.88
C PRO A 147 -7.04 1.30 -10.67
N TYR A 148 -6.52 1.44 -9.45
CA TYR A 148 -5.39 0.69 -8.95
C TYR A 148 -5.88 -0.64 -8.34
N LEU A 149 -6.53 -1.47 -9.14
CA LEU A 149 -7.11 -2.75 -8.74
C LEU A 149 -7.37 -3.61 -9.98
N ASP A 150 -7.09 -4.90 -9.91
CA ASP A 150 -7.45 -5.83 -10.98
C ASP A 150 -8.98 -6.09 -10.97
N THR A 151 -9.68 -5.37 -11.83
CA THR A 151 -11.15 -5.46 -11.93
C THR A 151 -11.64 -6.73 -12.61
N THR A 152 -10.75 -7.61 -13.06
CA THR A 152 -11.12 -8.95 -13.54
C THR A 152 -11.57 -9.84 -12.37
N TYR A 153 -11.01 -9.58 -11.17
CA TYR A 153 -11.30 -10.34 -9.96
C TYR A 153 -12.11 -9.54 -8.93
N PHE A 154 -11.87 -8.25 -8.81
CA PHE A 154 -12.47 -7.43 -7.77
C PHE A 154 -13.46 -6.43 -8.35
N SER A 155 -14.70 -6.49 -7.91
CA SER A 155 -15.68 -5.47 -8.25
C SER A 155 -15.36 -4.14 -7.57
N LEU A 156 -15.64 -3.04 -8.24
CA LEU A 156 -15.64 -1.70 -7.66
C LEU A 156 -17.03 -1.37 -7.09
N VAL A 157 -17.15 -0.35 -6.26
CA VAL A 157 -18.43 0.17 -5.79
C VAL A 157 -19.28 0.62 -7.00
N ASN A 158 -18.64 1.28 -7.95
CA ASN A 158 -19.27 1.66 -9.21
C ASN A 158 -18.44 1.17 -10.41
N ASN A 159 -18.78 0.03 -10.97
CA ASN A 159 -18.06 -0.55 -12.11
C ASN A 159 -18.16 0.29 -13.40
N ASN A 160 -19.11 1.21 -13.49
CA ASN A 160 -19.31 2.05 -14.69
C ASN A 160 -18.52 3.36 -14.64
N PHE A 161 -18.11 3.79 -13.47
CA PHE A 161 -17.42 5.07 -13.30
C PHE A 161 -16.46 5.02 -12.10
N VAL A 162 -15.17 5.03 -12.38
CA VAL A 162 -14.11 5.05 -11.34
C VAL A 162 -13.88 6.49 -10.91
N ASP A 163 -14.12 6.77 -9.64
CA ASP A 163 -13.86 8.06 -9.03
C ASP A 163 -13.23 7.93 -7.63
N LYS A 164 -13.05 9.06 -6.96
CA LYS A 164 -12.44 9.11 -5.63
C LYS A 164 -13.30 8.45 -4.53
N SER A 165 -14.52 7.98 -4.82
CA SER A 165 -15.37 7.30 -3.84
C SER A 165 -14.92 5.87 -3.53
N GLU A 166 -14.06 5.26 -4.36
CA GLU A 166 -13.48 3.92 -4.15
C GLU A 166 -12.53 3.88 -2.95
N GLN A 167 -13.00 4.33 -1.79
CA GLN A 167 -12.24 4.39 -0.55
C GLN A 167 -12.72 3.33 0.44
N TYR A 168 -11.78 2.62 1.03
CA TYR A 168 -12.03 1.47 1.89
C TYR A 168 -11.32 1.64 3.22
N TRP A 169 -12.04 1.37 4.33
CA TRP A 169 -11.46 1.36 5.66
C TRP A 169 -10.44 0.23 5.84
N THR A 170 -9.44 0.51 6.67
CA THR A 170 -8.53 -0.49 7.22
C THR A 170 -8.68 -0.60 8.74
N SER A 171 -8.13 -1.65 9.34
CA SER A 171 -8.14 -1.83 10.80
C SER A 171 -7.12 -0.94 11.52
N ASN A 172 -6.20 -0.28 10.80
CA ASN A 172 -5.19 0.59 11.40
C ASN A 172 -5.77 1.95 11.77
N THR A 173 -5.59 2.33 13.04
CA THR A 173 -5.87 3.70 13.51
C THR A 173 -4.63 4.57 13.39
N TYR A 174 -4.83 5.87 13.24
CA TYR A 174 -3.74 6.84 13.31
C TYR A 174 -3.51 7.23 14.77
N VAL A 175 -2.30 6.99 15.27
CA VAL A 175 -1.94 7.22 16.67
C VAL A 175 -1.58 8.67 16.97
N GLY A 176 -1.30 9.49 15.93
CA GLY A 176 -1.07 10.93 16.00
C GLY A 176 -2.37 11.73 15.97
N HIS A 177 -2.25 13.00 15.60
CA HIS A 177 -3.35 13.94 15.53
C HIS A 177 -3.53 14.45 14.11
N THR A 178 -4.73 14.31 13.55
CA THR A 178 -5.13 15.00 12.32
C THR A 178 -5.87 16.29 12.66
N GLU A 179 -5.74 17.32 11.82
CA GLU A 179 -6.49 18.58 11.94
C GLU A 179 -6.62 19.12 13.38
N GLU A 180 -5.57 19.68 13.93
CA GLU A 180 -5.55 20.31 15.25
C GLU A 180 -5.88 19.37 16.43
N GLY A 181 -5.69 18.07 16.28
CA GLY A 181 -5.84 17.09 17.37
C GLY A 181 -7.28 16.82 17.80
N LYS A 182 -8.26 17.20 17.00
CA LYS A 182 -9.67 17.13 17.38
C LYS A 182 -10.29 15.74 17.27
N TYR A 183 -9.71 14.84 16.45
CA TYR A 183 -10.40 13.63 16.05
C TYR A 183 -9.52 12.40 16.09
N SER A 184 -10.08 11.26 16.50
CA SER A 184 -9.50 9.95 16.20
C SER A 184 -9.60 9.69 14.71
N ALA A 185 -8.53 9.17 14.12
CA ALA A 185 -8.48 8.87 12.69
C ALA A 185 -8.13 7.40 12.47
N ALA A 186 -8.56 6.86 11.33
CA ALA A 186 -8.19 5.54 10.85
C ALA A 186 -7.75 5.61 9.40
N PHE A 187 -6.87 4.69 9.00
CA PHE A 187 -6.39 4.66 7.62
C PHE A 187 -7.40 4.04 6.68
N GLY A 188 -7.42 4.57 5.48
CA GLY A 188 -8.15 4.00 4.35
C GLY A 188 -7.28 3.93 3.12
N VAL A 189 -7.56 2.94 2.27
CA VAL A 189 -6.97 2.78 0.94
C VAL A 189 -7.99 3.18 -0.11
N ASN A 190 -7.55 3.96 -1.10
CA ASN A 190 -8.37 4.34 -2.23
C ASN A 190 -7.94 3.56 -3.47
N HIS A 191 -8.74 2.63 -3.93
CA HIS A 191 -8.42 1.82 -5.11
C HIS A 191 -8.66 2.53 -6.46
N ALA A 192 -9.32 3.70 -6.50
CA ALA A 192 -9.33 4.51 -7.71
C ALA A 192 -8.01 5.25 -7.89
N THR A 193 -7.49 5.87 -6.81
CA THR A 193 -6.34 6.78 -6.84
C THR A 193 -5.04 6.18 -6.33
N GLY A 194 -5.05 4.96 -5.75
CA GLY A 194 -3.87 4.27 -5.22
C GLY A 194 -3.35 4.80 -3.88
N HIS A 195 -4.04 5.74 -3.23
CA HIS A 195 -3.57 6.40 -2.02
C HIS A 195 -3.89 5.64 -0.73
N ILE A 196 -3.03 5.84 0.29
CA ILE A 196 -3.34 5.57 1.69
C ILE A 196 -3.36 6.90 2.44
N LYS A 197 -4.40 7.13 3.24
CA LYS A 197 -4.55 8.33 4.08
C LYS A 197 -5.25 7.98 5.39
N ALA A 198 -4.94 8.73 6.46
CA ALA A 198 -5.75 8.74 7.67
C ALA A 198 -6.97 9.67 7.50
N TYR A 199 -8.11 9.23 7.98
CA TYR A 199 -9.37 9.96 7.91
C TYR A 199 -10.04 9.98 9.27
N PRO A 200 -10.76 11.07 9.64
CA PRO A 200 -11.56 11.08 10.87
C PRO A 200 -12.54 9.89 10.90
N GLY A 201 -12.39 9.00 11.90
CA GLY A 201 -13.13 7.75 12.00
C GLY A 201 -14.24 7.74 13.05
N GLU A 202 -13.99 8.33 14.21
CA GLU A 202 -14.86 8.22 15.39
C GLU A 202 -15.34 9.56 15.97
N ALA A 203 -15.12 10.65 15.26
CA ALA A 203 -15.27 12.01 15.81
C ALA A 203 -16.67 12.34 16.37
N PHE A 204 -17.68 11.48 16.25
CA PHE A 204 -19.06 11.91 16.32
C PHE A 204 -19.97 11.15 17.30
N GLN A 205 -19.50 10.12 17.94
CA GLN A 205 -20.36 9.40 18.89
C GLN A 205 -20.60 10.14 20.24
N ASN A 206 -19.75 11.12 20.58
CA ASN A 206 -19.82 11.77 21.90
C ASN A 206 -20.52 13.14 21.92
N ASN A 207 -21.11 13.61 20.84
CA ASN A 207 -21.81 14.90 20.83
C ASN A 207 -23.34 14.71 20.74
N THR A 208 -23.92 14.02 21.72
CA THR A 208 -25.37 13.88 21.87
C THR A 208 -26.08 15.19 22.29
N GLU A 209 -25.35 16.29 22.46
CA GLU A 209 -25.94 17.62 22.62
C GLU A 209 -25.95 18.41 21.30
N ARG A 210 -26.51 17.86 20.24
CA ARG A 210 -26.90 18.70 19.11
C ARG A 210 -28.18 19.47 19.47
N LYS A 211 -28.04 20.71 19.84
CA LYS A 211 -29.11 21.68 19.64
C LYS A 211 -29.47 21.65 18.17
N GLY A 212 -30.72 21.32 17.84
CA GLY A 212 -31.24 21.28 16.49
C GLY A 212 -30.90 22.55 15.71
N PRO A 213 -31.06 22.54 14.37
CA PRO A 213 -30.77 23.71 13.55
C PRO A 213 -31.53 24.92 14.13
N PRO A 214 -30.90 26.13 14.14
CA PRO A 214 -31.58 27.31 14.65
C PRO A 214 -32.91 27.51 13.89
N PRO A 215 -33.98 27.94 14.56
CA PRO A 215 -35.25 28.16 13.93
C PRO A 215 -35.10 29.11 12.77
N SER A 216 -35.74 28.82 11.64
CA SER A 216 -35.61 29.45 10.33
C SER A 216 -36.01 30.93 10.25
N ASN A 217 -36.23 31.61 11.36
CA ASN A 217 -36.77 32.98 11.41
C ASN A 217 -35.76 34.09 11.74
N GLN A 218 -34.46 33.82 11.67
CA GLN A 218 -33.45 34.86 11.82
C GLN A 218 -32.51 34.92 10.60
N ARG A 219 -33.08 35.31 9.46
CA ARG A 219 -32.27 35.77 8.33
C ARG A 219 -32.00 37.26 8.52
N PRO A 220 -30.74 37.73 8.56
CA PRO A 220 -30.47 39.18 8.50
C PRO A 220 -30.98 39.75 7.20
N PRO A 221 -31.43 41.01 7.16
CA PRO A 221 -31.88 41.67 5.92
C PRO A 221 -30.72 41.76 4.91
N GLN A 222 -30.98 41.36 3.66
CA GLN A 222 -30.04 41.51 2.56
C GLN A 222 -29.70 42.98 2.35
N GLY A 223 -28.45 43.35 2.59
CA GLY A 223 -27.91 44.66 2.17
C GLY A 223 -27.68 44.64 0.65
N ASN A 224 -27.98 45.78 0.03
CA ASN A 224 -27.91 46.07 -1.39
C ASN A 224 -26.58 45.67 -2.03
N GLN A 225 -26.66 44.82 -3.06
CA GLN A 225 -25.54 44.57 -3.98
C GLN A 225 -25.37 45.77 -4.95
N PRO A 226 -24.13 46.18 -5.25
CA PRO A 226 -23.86 47.12 -6.34
C PRO A 226 -24.05 46.44 -7.70
N PRO A 227 -24.36 47.24 -8.78
CA PRO A 227 -24.70 46.69 -10.09
C PRO A 227 -23.51 46.00 -10.77
N GLN A 228 -23.75 44.83 -11.34
CA GLN A 228 -22.81 44.10 -12.18
C GLN A 228 -22.61 44.77 -13.53
N GLY A 229 -21.35 45.00 -13.89
CA GLY A 229 -20.96 45.42 -15.22
C GLY A 229 -21.07 44.28 -16.22
N GLU A 230 -21.61 44.57 -17.40
CA GLU A 230 -21.73 43.74 -18.57
C GLU A 230 -20.37 43.31 -19.12
N GLY A 231 -20.15 42.03 -19.47
CA GLY A 231 -18.94 41.58 -20.12
C GLY A 231 -18.95 40.13 -20.59
N VAL A 232 -19.49 39.92 -21.81
CA VAL A 232 -19.10 38.90 -22.82
C VAL A 232 -19.39 37.43 -22.54
N ALA A 233 -20.43 36.95 -23.23
CA ALA A 233 -20.74 35.58 -23.52
C ALA A 233 -19.68 34.90 -24.39
N LYS A 234 -19.33 33.63 -24.08
CA LYS A 234 -19.07 32.53 -25.06
C LYS A 234 -18.90 31.17 -24.37
N GLY A 235 -19.62 30.20 -24.90
CA GLY A 235 -19.30 28.77 -24.82
C GLY A 235 -20.41 27.89 -24.27
N ASP A 236 -21.35 27.50 -25.15
CA ASP A 236 -22.36 26.46 -24.90
C ASP A 236 -21.68 25.11 -24.65
N GLY A 237 -21.85 24.56 -23.46
CA GLY A 237 -21.50 23.18 -23.12
C GLY A 237 -22.63 22.59 -22.29
N GLU A 238 -23.32 21.61 -22.85
CA GLU A 238 -24.46 20.91 -22.30
C GLU A 238 -24.29 20.52 -20.82
N GLN A 239 -25.10 21.13 -19.96
CA GLN A 239 -25.34 20.66 -18.60
C GLN A 239 -26.27 19.44 -18.66
N GLY A 240 -25.69 18.25 -18.81
CA GLY A 240 -26.39 17.01 -18.52
C GLY A 240 -26.71 16.94 -17.03
N ASN A 241 -27.98 16.61 -16.71
CA ASN A 241 -28.47 16.30 -15.37
C ASN A 241 -27.59 15.21 -14.72
N ARG A 242 -26.64 15.66 -13.92
CA ARG A 242 -25.81 14.78 -13.09
C ARG A 242 -26.54 14.60 -11.75
N PRO A 243 -26.84 13.38 -11.32
CA PRO A 243 -27.27 13.18 -9.94
C PRO A 243 -26.15 13.72 -9.01
N PRO A 244 -26.49 14.33 -7.88
CA PRO A 244 -25.49 14.79 -6.93
C PRO A 244 -24.64 13.60 -6.50
N SER A 245 -23.34 13.65 -6.80
CA SER A 245 -22.35 12.73 -6.25
C SER A 245 -22.39 12.83 -4.72
N PRO A 246 -22.39 11.72 -3.97
CA PRO A 246 -22.20 11.77 -2.54
C PRO A 246 -20.84 12.46 -2.28
N GLY A 247 -20.91 13.61 -1.65
CA GLY A 247 -19.87 14.56 -1.31
C GLY A 247 -18.42 14.12 -1.40
N ASN A 248 -17.78 14.42 -2.51
CA ASN A 248 -16.34 14.59 -2.64
C ASN A 248 -16.02 16.07 -2.48
N GLY A 249 -16.10 16.54 -1.32
CA GLY A 249 -15.67 17.85 -0.90
C GLY A 249 -15.27 17.70 0.55
N ASP A 250 -14.33 18.48 0.97
CA ASP A 250 -14.10 18.76 2.37
C ASP A 250 -15.45 18.81 3.06
N SER A 251 -15.85 17.72 3.75
CA SER A 251 -17.11 17.70 4.46
C SER A 251 -17.08 18.85 5.45
N PRO A 252 -18.09 19.72 5.49
CA PRO A 252 -18.15 20.74 6.52
C PRO A 252 -17.98 20.03 7.87
N MET A 253 -17.07 20.51 8.70
CA MET A 253 -16.79 19.96 10.04
C MET A 253 -18.08 19.43 10.67
N GLY A 254 -18.21 18.15 10.84
CA GLY A 254 -19.36 17.61 11.55
C GLY A 254 -19.93 16.26 11.15
N ASN A 255 -19.64 15.71 9.97
CA ASN A 255 -20.14 14.39 9.60
C ASN A 255 -19.00 13.37 9.49
N PRO A 256 -19.17 12.13 10.02
CA PRO A 256 -18.20 11.06 9.84
C PRO A 256 -17.98 10.82 8.35
N MET A 257 -16.74 10.66 7.95
CA MET A 257 -16.43 10.26 6.58
C MET A 257 -16.81 8.81 6.41
N LEU A 258 -17.84 8.54 5.64
CA LEU A 258 -18.26 7.19 5.33
C LEU A 258 -17.38 6.61 4.23
N LYS A 259 -16.89 5.37 4.42
CA LYS A 259 -16.12 4.63 3.43
C LYS A 259 -16.63 3.22 3.29
N HIS A 260 -16.29 2.59 2.19
CA HIS A 260 -16.70 1.23 1.90
C HIS A 260 -15.85 0.20 2.66
N VAL A 261 -16.31 -1.04 2.64
CA VAL A 261 -15.64 -2.18 3.26
C VAL A 261 -15.38 -3.23 2.20
N ARG A 262 -14.18 -3.76 2.18
CA ARG A 262 -13.80 -5.01 1.53
C ARG A 262 -13.20 -5.91 2.61
N ALA A 263 -13.98 -6.85 3.09
CA ALA A 263 -13.57 -7.76 4.15
C ALA A 263 -12.46 -8.74 3.67
N VAL A 264 -11.64 -9.16 4.60
CA VAL A 264 -10.57 -10.15 4.40
C VAL A 264 -10.65 -11.22 5.48
N ARG A 265 -10.19 -12.44 5.18
CA ARG A 265 -9.93 -13.49 6.14
C ARG A 265 -8.62 -14.22 5.87
N GLY A 266 -8.15 -14.96 6.84
CA GLY A 266 -6.86 -15.67 6.82
C GLY A 266 -5.83 -15.04 7.75
N THR A 267 -4.62 -15.61 7.77
CA THR A 267 -3.51 -15.14 8.61
C THR A 267 -3.11 -13.72 8.21
N VAL A 268 -2.90 -12.86 9.20
CA VAL A 268 -2.51 -11.46 8.96
C VAL A 268 -1.23 -11.40 8.14
N TYR A 269 -1.30 -10.65 7.04
CA TYR A 269 -0.21 -10.43 6.10
C TYR A 269 0.57 -9.15 6.43
N GLY A 270 1.89 -9.14 6.17
CA GLY A 270 2.72 -7.93 6.27
C GLY A 270 3.40 -7.74 7.62
N THR A 271 3.54 -8.79 8.43
CA THR A 271 4.35 -8.74 9.65
C THR A 271 5.83 -8.87 9.31
N ASN A 272 6.62 -7.84 9.66
CA ASN A 272 8.07 -7.80 9.44
C ASN A 272 8.82 -8.60 10.54
N ASP A 273 10.04 -9.04 10.21
CA ASP A 273 10.98 -9.70 11.13
C ASP A 273 12.37 -9.06 10.93
N PHE A 274 12.54 -7.88 11.50
CA PHE A 274 13.74 -7.07 11.32
C PHE A 274 14.90 -7.54 12.18
N LYS A 275 16.09 -7.53 11.59
CA LYS A 275 17.37 -7.81 12.23
C LYS A 275 18.39 -6.75 11.85
N ASP A 276 18.95 -6.05 12.84
CA ASP A 276 20.11 -5.17 12.65
C ASP A 276 21.36 -6.02 12.39
N ASN A 277 22.02 -5.77 11.27
CA ASN A 277 23.22 -6.52 10.87
C ASN A 277 24.50 -5.94 11.49
N GLY A 278 24.45 -4.75 12.10
CA GLY A 278 25.59 -4.09 12.74
C GLY A 278 26.54 -3.38 11.75
N ASP A 279 26.20 -3.35 10.46
CA ASP A 279 26.99 -2.77 9.37
C ASP A 279 26.26 -1.61 8.66
N SER A 280 25.34 -0.96 9.33
CA SER A 280 24.44 0.08 8.81
C SER A 280 23.34 -0.49 7.89
N THR A 281 23.06 -1.79 7.95
CA THR A 281 21.97 -2.42 7.24
C THR A 281 21.01 -3.16 8.19
N ILE A 282 19.77 -3.34 7.76
CA ILE A 282 18.72 -4.10 8.44
C ILE A 282 18.19 -5.13 7.47
N THR A 283 18.17 -6.38 7.87
CA THR A 283 17.51 -7.45 7.11
C THR A 283 16.09 -7.67 7.63
N ASP A 284 15.12 -7.66 6.74
CA ASP A 284 13.78 -8.18 7.02
C ASP A 284 13.73 -9.66 6.64
N ASN A 285 13.78 -10.55 7.63
CA ASN A 285 13.73 -11.99 7.42
C ASN A 285 12.38 -12.46 6.85
N ALA A 286 11.32 -11.67 7.07
CA ALA A 286 9.99 -11.98 6.56
C ALA A 286 9.93 -11.88 5.03
N THR A 287 10.44 -10.78 4.47
CA THR A 287 10.42 -10.51 3.03
C THR A 287 11.68 -10.99 2.30
N GLY A 288 12.81 -11.09 3.01
CA GLY A 288 14.13 -11.33 2.43
C GLY A 288 14.68 -10.10 1.72
N LEU A 289 14.26 -8.91 2.16
CA LEU A 289 14.82 -7.64 1.75
C LEU A 289 15.87 -7.16 2.77
N MET A 290 16.88 -6.46 2.29
CA MET A 290 17.84 -5.76 3.12
C MET A 290 17.70 -4.26 2.87
N TRP A 291 17.67 -3.49 3.93
CA TRP A 291 17.43 -2.05 3.94
C TRP A 291 18.62 -1.28 4.47
N ALA A 292 18.87 -0.08 3.97
CA ALA A 292 19.72 0.86 4.65
C ALA A 292 19.10 1.25 6.00
N LYS A 293 19.91 1.15 7.08
CA LYS A 293 19.50 1.53 8.43
C LYS A 293 19.22 3.03 8.53
N VAL A 294 20.06 3.84 7.87
CA VAL A 294 19.92 5.30 7.76
C VAL A 294 19.34 5.68 6.40
N ASP A 295 18.69 6.83 6.32
CA ASP A 295 18.23 7.40 5.06
C ASP A 295 19.32 8.26 4.37
N SER A 296 18.95 8.97 3.30
CA SER A 296 19.87 9.81 2.52
C SER A 296 20.42 11.04 3.27
N GLY A 297 19.86 11.41 4.42
CA GLY A 297 20.21 12.60 5.19
C GLY A 297 19.74 13.92 4.59
N GLU A 298 19.34 13.93 3.32
CA GLU A 298 18.82 15.10 2.59
C GLU A 298 17.79 14.68 1.55
N GLY A 299 16.91 15.62 1.19
CA GLY A 299 15.93 15.45 0.14
C GLY A 299 16.53 15.71 -1.24
N MET A 300 16.04 14.99 -2.25
CA MET A 300 16.46 15.12 -3.64
C MET A 300 15.30 14.87 -4.60
N ASP A 301 15.40 15.35 -5.85
CA ASP A 301 14.44 15.02 -6.89
C ASP A 301 14.49 13.53 -7.26
N TRP A 302 13.44 13.06 -7.92
CA TRP A 302 13.29 11.62 -8.20
C TRP A 302 14.41 11.03 -9.07
N LYS A 303 14.88 11.77 -10.08
CA LYS A 303 15.98 11.35 -10.95
C LYS A 303 17.30 11.24 -10.20
N THR A 304 17.57 12.20 -9.32
CA THR A 304 18.72 12.19 -8.43
C THR A 304 18.62 11.02 -7.45
N ALA A 305 17.42 10.73 -6.94
CA ALA A 305 17.16 9.60 -6.04
C ALA A 305 17.44 8.24 -6.71
N LEU A 306 17.03 8.04 -7.96
CA LEU A 306 17.37 6.84 -8.74
C LEU A 306 18.88 6.70 -8.91
N THR A 307 19.57 7.80 -9.24
CA THR A 307 21.02 7.83 -9.42
C THR A 307 21.77 7.59 -8.10
N TYR A 308 21.32 8.20 -7.00
CA TYR A 308 21.85 7.99 -5.65
C TYR A 308 21.78 6.51 -5.27
N ALA A 309 20.64 5.88 -5.45
CA ALA A 309 20.44 4.48 -5.12
C ALA A 309 21.35 3.56 -5.95
N LYS A 310 21.39 3.75 -7.26
CA LYS A 310 22.21 2.97 -8.19
C LYS A 310 23.71 3.06 -7.91
N ASN A 311 24.20 4.21 -7.43
CA ASN A 311 25.61 4.45 -7.16
C ASN A 311 26.04 4.11 -5.73
N SER A 312 25.09 3.67 -4.88
CA SER A 312 25.43 3.32 -3.51
C SER A 312 26.27 2.05 -3.43
N ASN A 313 27.25 2.06 -2.53
CA ASN A 313 28.06 0.90 -2.17
C ASN A 313 28.01 0.59 -0.67
N LEU A 314 26.91 0.96 -0.02
CA LEU A 314 26.70 0.77 1.41
C LEU A 314 26.96 -0.69 1.82
N ALA A 315 27.72 -0.87 2.91
CA ALA A 315 28.13 -2.17 3.45
C ALA A 315 28.84 -3.08 2.41
N GLY A 316 29.42 -2.52 1.35
CA GLY A 316 30.14 -3.25 0.29
C GLY A 316 29.23 -3.88 -0.77
N TYR A 317 27.93 -3.65 -0.74
CA TYR A 317 26.99 -4.10 -1.77
C TYR A 317 26.80 -3.01 -2.84
N SER A 318 26.67 -3.41 -4.10
CA SER A 318 26.53 -2.51 -5.26
C SER A 318 25.21 -2.68 -6.01
N ASP A 319 24.27 -3.43 -5.44
CA ASP A 319 22.95 -3.72 -6.01
C ASP A 319 21.80 -3.00 -5.27
N TRP A 320 22.13 -1.88 -4.62
CA TRP A 320 21.15 -1.01 -4.00
C TRP A 320 20.24 -0.34 -5.03
N ARG A 321 18.98 -0.16 -4.68
CA ARG A 321 17.97 0.50 -5.51
C ARG A 321 16.97 1.27 -4.66
N LEU A 322 16.18 2.12 -5.29
CA LEU A 322 14.96 2.63 -4.68
C LEU A 322 13.98 1.46 -4.45
N PRO A 323 13.28 1.42 -3.30
CA PRO A 323 12.17 0.49 -3.12
C PRO A 323 11.02 0.83 -4.07
N ASN A 324 10.26 -0.16 -4.51
CA ASN A 324 8.96 0.11 -5.09
C ASN A 324 7.95 0.51 -4.00
N VAL A 325 6.77 0.99 -4.41
CA VAL A 325 5.79 1.53 -3.48
C VAL A 325 5.26 0.50 -2.48
N LYS A 326 5.13 -0.77 -2.88
CA LYS A 326 4.68 -1.84 -1.97
C LYS A 326 5.78 -2.26 -0.99
N GLU A 327 7.03 -2.26 -1.42
CA GLU A 327 8.15 -2.55 -0.54
C GLU A 327 8.28 -1.49 0.55
N LEU A 328 8.26 -0.22 0.17
CA LEU A 328 8.41 0.88 1.13
C LEU A 328 7.21 0.99 2.07
N GLN A 329 5.98 0.82 1.56
CA GLN A 329 4.78 0.75 2.39
C GLN A 329 4.81 -0.48 3.31
N GLY A 330 5.43 -1.58 2.87
CA GLY A 330 5.57 -2.81 3.64
C GLY A 330 6.37 -2.67 4.94
N ILE A 331 7.21 -1.64 5.08
CA ILE A 331 7.97 -1.37 6.32
C ILE A 331 7.35 -0.26 7.18
N VAL A 332 6.19 0.28 6.82
CA VAL A 332 5.47 1.23 7.68
C VAL A 332 5.02 0.55 8.97
N ASP A 333 5.29 1.18 10.09
CA ASP A 333 4.73 0.82 11.40
C ASP A 333 3.69 1.85 11.82
N TYR A 334 2.43 1.50 11.69
CA TYR A 334 1.29 2.37 12.02
C TYR A 334 1.10 2.60 13.52
N SER A 335 1.92 2.00 14.38
CA SER A 335 1.91 2.27 15.81
C SER A 335 2.71 3.51 16.20
N TYR A 336 3.46 4.11 15.27
CA TYR A 336 4.27 5.31 15.49
C TYR A 336 3.75 6.53 14.71
N ALA A 337 3.87 7.71 15.32
CA ALA A 337 3.69 9.01 14.66
C ALA A 337 4.54 10.09 15.35
N PRO A 338 4.97 11.15 14.66
CA PRO A 338 5.78 12.23 15.26
C PRO A 338 5.11 12.92 16.44
N ASP A 339 3.79 12.92 16.48
CA ASP A 339 2.94 13.51 17.50
C ASP A 339 2.00 12.49 18.14
N ALA A 340 2.43 11.23 18.25
CA ALA A 340 1.65 10.17 18.87
C ALA A 340 1.20 10.58 20.30
N LYS A 341 -0.02 10.19 20.65
CA LYS A 341 -0.59 10.45 21.99
C LYS A 341 0.15 9.72 23.10
N ASP A 342 0.68 8.55 22.80
CA ASP A 342 1.52 7.77 23.70
C ASP A 342 2.99 8.14 23.46
N PRO A 343 3.70 8.66 24.49
CA PRO A 343 5.11 9.05 24.37
C PRO A 343 6.05 7.92 23.94
N GLU A 344 5.72 6.65 24.20
CA GLU A 344 6.51 5.49 23.79
C GLU A 344 6.43 5.24 22.26
N HIS A 345 5.44 5.84 21.60
CA HIS A 345 5.18 5.71 20.17
C HIS A 345 5.46 7.00 19.37
N VAL A 346 6.12 7.99 20.01
CA VAL A 346 6.52 9.23 19.33
C VAL A 346 7.76 8.99 18.47
N GLY A 347 7.60 9.06 17.15
CA GLY A 347 8.67 8.83 16.20
C GLY A 347 8.17 8.75 14.76
N PRO A 348 9.07 8.47 13.81
CA PRO A 348 8.67 8.18 12.43
C PRO A 348 7.85 6.88 12.38
N ALA A 349 6.92 6.77 11.45
CA ALA A 349 6.06 5.58 11.27
C ALA A 349 6.84 4.37 10.72
N ILE A 350 7.87 3.94 11.43
CA ILE A 350 8.75 2.81 11.08
C ILE A 350 9.35 2.21 12.36
N ASP A 351 9.75 0.93 12.30
CA ASP A 351 10.42 0.25 13.42
C ASP A 351 11.63 1.07 13.94
N PRO A 352 11.78 1.23 15.27
CA PRO A 352 12.87 1.99 15.88
C PRO A 352 14.29 1.51 15.57
N LEU A 353 14.49 0.33 15.01
CA LEU A 353 15.78 -0.11 14.49
C LEU A 353 16.27 0.79 13.34
N PHE A 354 15.35 1.39 12.59
CA PHE A 354 15.69 2.34 11.53
C PHE A 354 15.97 3.73 12.10
N GLN A 355 16.91 4.41 11.47
CA GLN A 355 17.23 5.80 11.78
C GLN A 355 16.69 6.69 10.66
N SER A 356 15.85 7.64 11.02
CA SER A 356 15.27 8.60 10.09
C SER A 356 15.75 10.01 10.45
N THR A 357 16.10 10.79 9.43
CA THR A 357 16.50 12.18 9.61
C THR A 357 15.35 13.02 10.15
N GLU A 358 15.61 13.78 11.23
CA GLU A 358 14.65 14.77 11.71
C GLU A 358 14.63 15.97 10.78
N ILE A 359 13.43 16.44 10.47
CA ILE A 359 13.22 17.68 9.72
C ILE A 359 12.34 18.66 10.51
N THR A 360 12.33 19.91 10.08
CA THR A 360 11.32 20.88 10.49
C THR A 360 10.30 20.98 9.38
N ASN A 361 9.03 20.71 9.68
CA ASN A 361 7.96 20.80 8.69
C ASN A 361 7.52 22.26 8.43
N GLU A 362 6.53 22.44 7.56
CA GLU A 362 6.01 23.74 7.13
C GLU A 362 5.37 24.53 8.27
N ASN A 363 5.00 23.86 9.37
CA ASN A 363 4.46 24.51 10.58
C ASN A 363 5.55 24.90 11.59
N GLY A 364 6.81 24.54 11.32
CA GLY A 364 7.93 24.78 12.23
C GLY A 364 8.10 23.70 13.31
N ASP A 365 7.36 22.60 13.23
CA ASP A 365 7.44 21.48 14.17
C ASP A 365 8.50 20.46 13.75
N LYS A 366 9.04 19.76 14.75
CA LYS A 366 9.83 18.55 14.53
C LYS A 366 8.99 17.50 13.79
N ASP A 367 9.56 16.91 12.74
CA ASP A 367 8.90 15.93 11.90
C ASP A 367 9.90 15.00 11.22
N TYR A 368 9.42 14.12 10.33
CA TYR A 368 10.23 13.22 9.53
C TYR A 368 9.83 13.31 8.05
N PRO A 369 10.75 12.99 7.12
CA PRO A 369 10.53 13.23 5.70
C PRO A 369 9.58 12.22 5.04
N ASN A 370 9.18 12.57 3.82
CA ASN A 370 8.63 11.66 2.83
C ASN A 370 9.78 10.97 2.08
N TYR A 371 9.56 9.75 1.63
CA TYR A 371 10.57 8.94 0.95
C TYR A 371 10.09 8.51 -0.44
N TRP A 372 10.92 8.76 -1.45
CA TRP A 372 10.68 8.34 -2.81
C TRP A 372 10.59 6.83 -2.97
N THR A 373 9.76 6.41 -3.91
CA THR A 373 9.76 5.05 -4.45
C THR A 373 10.17 5.04 -5.92
N SER A 374 10.54 3.88 -6.45
CA SER A 374 10.85 3.71 -7.87
C SER A 374 9.62 3.63 -8.77
N THR A 375 8.41 3.58 -8.20
CA THR A 375 7.14 3.39 -8.91
C THR A 375 6.61 4.72 -9.41
N SER A 376 6.39 4.84 -10.71
CA SER A 376 5.81 6.03 -11.34
C SER A 376 4.31 6.11 -11.11
N ALA A 377 3.77 7.34 -11.09
CA ALA A 377 2.36 7.63 -10.88
C ALA A 377 1.79 8.59 -11.92
N ARG A 378 0.47 8.52 -12.13
CA ARG A 378 -0.29 9.50 -12.92
C ARG A 378 -1.47 10.04 -12.12
N PHE A 379 -1.81 11.29 -12.38
CA PHE A 379 -2.88 11.98 -11.64
C PHE A 379 -4.28 11.46 -11.98
N ARG A 380 -4.49 11.04 -13.24
CA ARG A 380 -5.77 10.50 -13.76
C ARG A 380 -5.51 9.56 -14.93
N LYS A 381 -6.49 8.72 -15.23
CA LYS A 381 -6.45 7.88 -16.43
C LYS A 381 -6.23 8.72 -17.70
N GLY A 382 -5.31 8.28 -18.55
CA GLY A 382 -4.97 8.94 -19.82
C GLY A 382 -3.99 10.12 -19.70
N MET A 383 -3.59 10.51 -18.48
CA MET A 383 -2.50 11.48 -18.30
C MET A 383 -1.14 10.79 -18.29
N PRO A 384 -0.06 11.47 -18.70
CA PRO A 384 1.29 10.97 -18.55
C PRO A 384 1.67 10.69 -17.09
N TYR A 385 2.72 9.88 -16.89
CA TYR A 385 3.23 9.50 -15.57
C TYR A 385 4.23 10.54 -15.04
N TYR A 386 3.82 11.78 -14.87
CA TYR A 386 4.64 12.90 -14.38
C TYR A 386 5.10 12.74 -12.94
N TYR A 387 4.48 11.86 -12.17
CA TYR A 387 4.65 11.73 -10.73
C TYR A 387 5.35 10.43 -10.38
N ALA A 388 5.89 10.36 -9.17
CA ALA A 388 6.35 9.13 -8.53
C ALA A 388 5.70 9.00 -7.13
N TRP A 389 5.46 7.75 -6.73
CA TRP A 389 4.92 7.48 -5.41
C TRP A 389 5.94 7.76 -4.32
N TYR A 390 5.44 8.20 -3.17
CA TYR A 390 6.20 8.32 -1.94
C TYR A 390 5.43 7.73 -0.76
N VAL A 391 6.16 7.41 0.32
CA VAL A 391 5.62 7.04 1.63
C VAL A 391 6.06 8.06 2.66
N ALA A 392 5.12 8.59 3.44
CA ALA A 392 5.41 9.53 4.52
C ALA A 392 5.69 8.74 5.80
N PHE A 393 6.88 8.85 6.36
CA PHE A 393 7.16 8.36 7.72
C PHE A 393 6.95 9.44 8.78
N GLY A 394 6.90 10.70 8.38
CA GLY A 394 6.42 11.82 9.18
C GLY A 394 4.97 12.17 8.88
N ARG A 395 4.49 13.25 9.49
CA ARG A 395 3.19 13.83 9.20
C ARG A 395 3.17 14.32 7.75
N ALA A 396 2.20 13.90 6.97
CA ALA A 396 2.03 14.36 5.60
C ALA A 396 1.27 15.70 5.59
N VAL A 397 1.91 16.75 6.11
CA VAL A 397 1.30 18.07 6.24
C VAL A 397 1.17 18.77 4.89
N ASN A 398 0.12 19.58 4.76
CA ASN A 398 -0.05 20.44 3.60
C ASN A 398 0.75 21.75 3.76
N PRO A 399 0.79 22.66 2.73
CA PRO A 399 1.50 23.93 2.81
C PRO A 399 1.03 24.87 3.94
N LYS A 400 -0.11 24.58 4.60
CA LYS A 400 -0.62 25.30 5.76
C LYS A 400 -0.20 24.66 7.08
N GLY A 401 0.64 23.62 7.05
CA GLY A 401 1.09 22.91 8.24
C GLY A 401 0.06 21.96 8.87
N LEU A 402 -1.05 21.67 8.17
CA LEU A 402 -2.08 20.77 8.68
C LEU A 402 -1.80 19.34 8.24
N ASP A 403 -1.85 18.39 9.17
CA ASP A 403 -1.74 16.96 8.86
C ASP A 403 -3.06 16.42 8.32
N PHE A 404 -3.12 16.30 6.98
CA PHE A 404 -4.30 15.78 6.29
C PHE A 404 -4.22 14.29 6.00
N HIS A 405 -3.05 13.66 6.19
CA HIS A 405 -2.84 12.32 5.64
C HIS A 405 -2.33 11.31 6.65
N GLY A 406 -1.67 11.77 7.71
CA GLY A 406 -1.07 10.94 8.75
C GLY A 406 0.27 10.32 8.36
N ALA A 407 1.11 10.05 9.36
CA ALA A 407 2.33 9.28 9.19
C ALA A 407 2.00 7.83 8.78
N GLY A 408 2.59 7.35 7.69
CA GLY A 408 2.24 6.10 7.02
C GLY A 408 1.39 6.29 5.76
N ALA A 409 1.08 7.54 5.38
CA ALA A 409 0.39 7.85 4.13
C ALA A 409 1.23 7.46 2.91
N VAL A 410 0.53 7.02 1.84
CA VAL A 410 1.11 6.75 0.52
C VAL A 410 0.47 7.68 -0.48
N ARG A 411 1.30 8.47 -1.15
CA ARG A 411 0.87 9.47 -2.11
C ARG A 411 1.89 9.62 -3.23
N PHE A 412 1.67 10.55 -4.16
CA PHE A 412 2.64 10.87 -5.21
C PHE A 412 2.93 12.36 -5.28
N ASP A 413 4.16 12.69 -5.63
CA ASP A 413 4.62 14.03 -5.94
C ASP A 413 5.18 14.10 -7.36
N THR A 414 5.32 15.33 -7.89
CA THR A 414 5.97 15.56 -9.17
C THR A 414 7.44 15.13 -9.11
N LYS A 415 7.94 14.53 -10.19
CA LYS A 415 9.31 13.99 -10.26
C LYS A 415 10.39 15.08 -10.18
N HIS A 416 10.06 16.32 -10.53
CA HIS A 416 10.98 17.45 -10.56
C HIS A 416 10.26 18.79 -10.36
N GLU A 417 11.00 19.83 -9.99
CA GLU A 417 10.50 21.15 -9.62
C GLU A 417 9.62 21.82 -10.69
N ASN A 418 9.91 21.57 -11.98
CA ASN A 418 9.14 22.14 -13.08
C ASN A 418 8.02 21.23 -13.58
N GLY A 419 7.72 20.16 -12.85
CA GLY A 419 6.64 19.23 -13.17
C GLY A 419 5.27 19.84 -12.91
N PRO A 420 4.20 19.21 -13.44
CA PRO A 420 2.85 19.67 -13.16
C PRO A 420 2.50 19.52 -11.70
N ALA A 421 1.76 20.48 -11.16
CA ALA A 421 1.28 20.47 -9.80
C ALA A 421 0.42 19.22 -9.49
N GLY A 422 0.66 18.61 -8.32
CA GLY A 422 -0.06 17.43 -7.84
C GLY A 422 -1.29 17.74 -6.99
N GLU A 423 -1.66 16.84 -6.09
CA GLU A 423 -2.80 16.99 -5.17
C GLU A 423 -2.39 17.61 -3.81
N GLY A 424 -1.88 18.81 -3.81
CA GLY A 424 -1.70 19.61 -2.59
C GLY A 424 -0.43 19.31 -1.79
N GLY A 425 0.46 20.29 -1.74
CA GLY A 425 1.72 20.23 -1.03
C GLY A 425 2.78 19.48 -1.82
N GLU A 426 3.28 20.12 -2.85
CA GLU A 426 4.27 19.50 -3.70
C GLU A 426 5.64 19.61 -3.09
N ARG A 427 6.24 18.45 -2.86
CA ARG A 427 7.60 18.32 -2.42
C ARG A 427 8.38 17.63 -3.52
N TYR A 428 9.16 18.38 -4.28
CA TYR A 428 10.04 17.81 -5.31
C TYR A 428 11.22 17.06 -4.73
N TYR A 429 11.54 17.32 -3.45
CA TYR A 429 12.71 16.81 -2.76
C TYR A 429 12.27 15.90 -1.62
N ASN A 430 12.15 14.61 -1.91
CA ASN A 430 11.92 13.60 -0.90
C ASN A 430 13.20 12.82 -0.61
N TYR A 431 13.27 12.18 0.53
CA TYR A 431 14.43 11.42 0.99
C TYR A 431 14.47 10.04 0.35
N VAL A 432 15.57 9.32 0.56
CA VAL A 432 15.78 7.98 0.03
C VAL A 432 16.09 7.01 1.16
N ARG A 433 15.41 5.87 1.17
CA ARG A 433 15.79 4.69 1.95
C ARG A 433 16.09 3.55 0.98
N LEU A 434 17.33 3.11 0.98
CA LEU A 434 17.79 2.10 0.02
C LEU A 434 17.29 0.71 0.40
N VAL A 435 17.05 -0.11 -0.61
CA VAL A 435 16.69 -1.52 -0.48
C VAL A 435 17.48 -2.37 -1.46
N ARG A 436 17.72 -3.64 -1.11
CA ARG A 436 18.25 -4.69 -1.98
C ARG A 436 17.65 -6.05 -1.60
N ASN A 437 17.74 -7.03 -2.48
CA ASN A 437 17.35 -8.38 -2.14
C ASN A 437 18.49 -9.06 -1.35
N VAL A 438 18.14 -9.85 -0.33
CA VAL A 438 19.09 -10.77 0.32
C VAL A 438 19.25 -11.98 -0.60
N ASN A 439 20.45 -12.19 -1.10
CA ASN A 439 20.81 -13.36 -1.94
C ASN A 439 21.01 -14.61 -1.11
#